data_730745d72b6c8d645b5993438046b102
#
_entry.id   730745d72b6c8d645b5993438046b102
#
_cell.length_a   1.000
_cell.length_b   1.000
_cell.length_c   1.000
_cell.angle_alpha   90.00
_cell.angle_beta   90.00
_cell.angle_gamma   90.00
#
_symmetry.space_group_name_H-M   'P 1'
#
loop_
_entity.id
_entity.type
_entity.pdbx_description
1 polymer ?
#
loop_
_entity_poly.entity_id
_entity_poly.type
_entity_poly.pdbx_seq_one_letter_code
_entity_poly.pdbx_strand_id
1 'polypeptide(L)'
;MEMFDYIKTLVINNMPKFINHIIQKNVMFIKLLQSMAGIENLPYEIKEIIKQNTDKVYYSDDEIDYKLLLKVVSDYKITLDSLTPINSGMVAIVFSGVNSDKKRVVVKMKRNNIQNRIKDGYKQFAWIYNLLKYSTFGIMNEILVNIKSFIDSRDYILTQCNFDNEIIAISITKDTIEEYTKDIIIPAIHNLEQDRINPEFIIMDFIDGTTCYNVAECQKANVCELIFKFTFITSYFSDIYHVDLHPGNIFCMIDGDKCKIGVIDFGMNIKATDAIRNFSHGCLNGLIELSNGNTKNIDLVKHCINTTVPPIDIDKLSSEQYTNLNAKFIELVMTVGDGKLDESALHSAIDGIRNVTKFKTIVLSDDIIKYAMGLSMLQSSARLLVCDKKQLSNIIKETLTEVMNY
;
A
#
# COMPACT_ATOMS: atom_id res chain seq x y z
N MET A 1 -32.15 28.85 -2.39
CA MET A 1 -30.76 28.75 -2.93
C MET A 1 -29.75 29.25 -1.92
N GLU A 2 -29.89 30.45 -1.36
CA GLU A 2 -28.94 31.02 -0.37
C GLU A 2 -28.76 30.24 0.93
N MET A 3 -29.82 29.66 1.50
CA MET A 3 -29.74 28.90 2.75
C MET A 3 -28.99 27.55 2.56
N PHE A 4 -29.14 26.92 1.39
CA PHE A 4 -28.44 25.68 1.05
C PHE A 4 -26.93 25.96 0.83
N ASP A 5 -26.59 27.05 0.16
CA ASP A 5 -25.21 27.48 -0.06
C ASP A 5 -24.55 27.92 1.26
N TYR A 6 -25.30 28.57 2.14
CA TYR A 6 -24.83 28.91 3.49
C TYR A 6 -24.53 27.67 4.33
N ILE A 7 -25.45 26.69 4.36
CA ILE A 7 -25.26 25.42 5.09
C ILE A 7 -24.07 24.66 4.51
N LYS A 8 -23.97 24.57 3.17
CA LYS A 8 -22.85 23.94 2.47
C LYS A 8 -21.52 24.60 2.87
N THR A 9 -21.44 25.92 2.86
CA THR A 9 -20.25 26.68 3.25
C THR A 9 -19.90 26.45 4.73
N LEU A 10 -20.89 26.42 5.62
CA LEU A 10 -20.70 26.19 7.04
C LEU A 10 -20.21 24.76 7.32
N VAL A 11 -20.72 23.77 6.62
CA VAL A 11 -20.27 22.38 6.70
C VAL A 11 -18.84 22.26 6.20
N ILE A 12 -18.52 22.80 5.01
CA ILE A 12 -17.18 22.74 4.41
C ILE A 12 -16.15 23.41 5.34
N ASN A 13 -16.43 24.61 5.86
CA ASN A 13 -15.50 25.36 6.71
C ASN A 13 -15.23 24.70 8.06
N ASN A 14 -16.16 23.89 8.58
CA ASN A 14 -15.98 23.18 9.84
C ASN A 14 -15.52 21.71 9.66
N MET A 15 -15.56 21.19 8.43
CA MET A 15 -15.17 19.83 8.11
C MET A 15 -13.75 19.48 8.58
N PRO A 16 -12.71 20.32 8.41
CA PRO A 16 -11.37 20.02 8.87
C PRO A 16 -11.31 19.79 10.38
N LYS A 17 -11.96 20.65 11.16
CA LYS A 17 -12.02 20.51 12.63
C LYS A 17 -12.76 19.25 13.06
N PHE A 18 -13.83 18.93 12.38
CA PHE A 18 -14.63 17.73 12.64
C PHE A 18 -13.85 16.46 12.30
N ILE A 19 -13.19 16.41 11.15
CA ILE A 19 -12.36 15.27 10.72
C ILE A 19 -11.19 15.08 11.69
N ASN A 20 -10.47 16.13 12.05
CA ASN A 20 -9.39 16.06 13.03
C ASN A 20 -9.89 15.55 14.39
N HIS A 21 -11.05 16.00 14.85
CA HIS A 21 -11.64 15.49 16.10
C HIS A 21 -11.97 14.00 16.02
N ILE A 22 -12.51 13.52 14.89
CA ILE A 22 -12.80 12.10 14.69
C ILE A 22 -11.51 11.28 14.63
N ILE A 23 -10.47 11.75 13.92
CA ILE A 23 -9.17 11.10 13.85
C ILE A 23 -8.56 10.94 15.24
N GLN A 24 -8.64 11.97 16.10
CA GLN A 24 -8.19 11.89 17.49
C GLN A 24 -8.91 10.82 18.29
N LYS A 25 -10.20 10.63 18.05
CA LYS A 25 -11.03 9.64 18.73
C LYS A 25 -10.88 8.23 18.19
N ASN A 26 -10.60 8.11 16.91
CA ASN A 26 -10.50 6.83 16.23
C ASN A 26 -9.41 6.87 15.15
N VAL A 27 -8.24 6.33 15.50
CA VAL A 27 -7.06 6.26 14.62
C VAL A 27 -7.35 5.54 13.29
N MET A 28 -8.33 4.65 13.27
CA MET A 28 -8.71 3.91 12.08
C MET A 28 -9.41 4.78 11.02
N PHE A 29 -9.91 5.96 11.41
CA PHE A 29 -10.54 6.88 10.47
C PHE A 29 -9.57 7.36 9.38
N ILE A 30 -8.28 7.37 9.68
CA ILE A 30 -7.23 7.72 8.72
C ILE A 30 -7.19 6.71 7.58
N LYS A 31 -7.20 5.41 7.88
CA LYS A 31 -7.21 4.37 6.84
C LYS A 31 -8.48 4.42 6.00
N LEU A 32 -9.62 4.71 6.60
CA LEU A 32 -10.85 4.94 5.84
C LEU A 32 -10.71 6.16 4.92
N LEU A 33 -10.15 7.27 5.39
CA LEU A 33 -9.91 8.44 4.55
C LEU A 33 -8.91 8.13 3.42
N GLN A 34 -7.86 7.35 3.69
CA GLN A 34 -6.90 6.89 2.68
C GLN A 34 -7.59 6.06 1.59
N SER A 35 -8.48 5.12 1.97
CA SER A 35 -9.23 4.33 1.00
C SER A 35 -10.20 5.17 0.14
N MET A 36 -10.68 6.30 0.69
CA MET A 36 -11.53 7.23 -0.03
C MET A 36 -10.76 8.19 -0.95
N ALA A 37 -9.43 8.31 -0.81
CA ALA A 37 -8.61 9.24 -1.60
C ALA A 37 -8.68 8.99 -3.12
N GLY A 38 -8.96 7.76 -3.54
CA GLY A 38 -9.14 7.35 -4.94
C GLY A 38 -10.50 7.72 -5.55
N ILE A 39 -11.45 8.23 -4.78
CA ILE A 39 -12.78 8.58 -5.29
C ILE A 39 -12.68 9.86 -6.13
N GLU A 40 -12.96 9.74 -7.44
CA GLU A 40 -12.80 10.84 -8.40
C GLU A 40 -13.69 12.06 -8.08
N ASN A 41 -14.90 11.84 -7.59
CA ASN A 41 -15.92 12.86 -7.36
C ASN A 41 -15.89 13.50 -5.96
N LEU A 42 -14.84 13.27 -5.16
CA LEU A 42 -14.71 13.95 -3.87
C LEU A 42 -14.46 15.46 -4.07
N PRO A 43 -15.12 16.32 -3.27
CA PRO A 43 -14.83 17.75 -3.24
C PRO A 43 -13.33 18.00 -2.99
N TYR A 44 -12.78 19.03 -3.66
CA TYR A 44 -11.36 19.38 -3.55
C TYR A 44 -10.91 19.57 -2.10
N GLU A 45 -11.73 20.21 -1.29
CA GLU A 45 -11.47 20.50 0.13
C GLU A 45 -11.30 19.20 0.94
N ILE A 46 -12.08 18.16 0.62
CA ILE A 46 -11.97 16.85 1.26
C ILE A 46 -10.69 16.14 0.80
N LYS A 47 -10.35 16.23 -0.48
CA LYS A 47 -9.08 15.67 -1.01
C LYS A 47 -7.86 16.30 -0.31
N GLU A 48 -7.86 17.61 -0.12
CA GLU A 48 -6.78 18.30 0.60
C GLU A 48 -6.69 17.88 2.08
N ILE A 49 -7.83 17.72 2.76
CA ILE A 49 -7.85 17.23 4.14
C ILE A 49 -7.31 15.80 4.23
N ILE A 50 -7.71 14.94 3.30
CA ILE A 50 -7.18 13.57 3.22
C ILE A 50 -5.67 13.62 3.06
N LYS A 51 -5.17 14.36 2.07
CA LYS A 51 -3.73 14.51 1.80
C LYS A 51 -2.96 15.00 3.03
N GLN A 52 -3.46 15.99 3.74
CA GLN A 52 -2.81 16.55 4.94
C GLN A 52 -2.73 15.55 6.11
N ASN A 53 -3.67 14.59 6.17
CA ASN A 53 -3.76 13.62 7.27
C ASN A 53 -3.23 12.23 6.91
N THR A 54 -2.82 11.99 5.66
CA THR A 54 -2.27 10.70 5.25
C THR A 54 -0.81 10.52 5.62
N ASP A 55 -0.03 11.60 5.57
CA ASP A 55 1.42 11.54 5.74
C ASP A 55 1.86 11.81 7.19
N LYS A 56 1.04 12.49 7.98
CA LYS A 56 1.34 12.80 9.39
C LYS A 56 0.09 12.69 10.25
N VAL A 57 -0.04 11.52 10.86
CA VAL A 57 -1.17 11.21 11.73
C VAL A 57 -1.05 11.96 13.06
N TYR A 58 -2.12 12.62 13.50
CA TYR A 58 -2.15 13.24 14.82
C TYR A 58 -1.83 12.22 15.92
N TYR A 59 -1.07 12.63 16.89
CA TYR A 59 -0.78 11.86 18.10
C TYR A 59 -0.89 12.77 19.35
N SER A 60 -1.15 12.17 20.50
CA SER A 60 -1.08 12.81 21.80
C SER A 60 0.09 12.23 22.60
N ASP A 61 0.58 12.97 23.58
CA ASP A 61 1.76 12.58 24.35
C ASP A 61 1.60 11.25 25.10
N ASP A 62 0.39 10.89 25.50
CA ASP A 62 0.07 9.61 26.15
C ASP A 62 0.21 8.39 25.21
N GLU A 63 0.32 8.64 23.90
CA GLU A 63 0.57 7.59 22.90
C GLU A 63 2.05 7.23 22.77
N ILE A 64 2.94 7.99 23.39
CA ILE A 64 4.38 7.76 23.39
C ILE A 64 4.80 7.12 24.71
N ASP A 65 5.44 5.95 24.65
CA ASP A 65 6.13 5.39 25.81
C ASP A 65 7.52 6.03 25.96
N TYR A 66 7.56 7.21 26.56
CA TYR A 66 8.82 7.92 26.82
C TYR A 66 9.80 7.12 27.70
N LYS A 67 9.30 6.27 28.60
CA LYS A 67 10.15 5.40 29.43
C LYS A 67 10.87 4.38 28.56
N LEU A 68 10.16 3.75 27.66
CA LEU A 68 10.75 2.82 26.69
C LEU A 68 11.68 3.55 25.73
N LEU A 69 11.28 4.70 25.19
CA LEU A 69 12.11 5.53 24.30
C LEU A 69 13.46 5.85 24.92
N LEU A 70 13.47 6.40 26.15
CA LEU A 70 14.70 6.76 26.84
C LEU A 70 15.58 5.54 27.17
N LYS A 71 14.96 4.39 27.47
CA LYS A 71 15.68 3.13 27.65
C LYS A 71 16.35 2.69 26.34
N VAL A 72 15.61 2.67 25.21
CA VAL A 72 16.13 2.29 23.88
C VAL A 72 17.29 3.19 23.49
N VAL A 73 17.12 4.51 23.65
CA VAL A 73 18.16 5.51 23.35
C VAL A 73 19.43 5.26 24.17
N SER A 74 19.29 4.93 25.45
CA SER A 74 20.41 4.59 26.33
C SER A 74 21.08 3.29 25.92
N ASP A 75 20.30 2.21 25.73
CA ASP A 75 20.80 0.85 25.44
C ASP A 75 21.56 0.82 24.09
N TYR A 76 21.07 1.56 23.10
CA TYR A 76 21.68 1.61 21.75
C TYR A 76 22.61 2.82 21.56
N LYS A 77 22.88 3.60 22.59
CA LYS A 77 23.75 4.79 22.54
C LYS A 77 23.37 5.76 21.43
N ILE A 78 22.08 6.03 21.31
CA ILE A 78 21.54 6.98 20.33
C ILE A 78 21.39 8.36 20.99
N THR A 79 21.80 9.41 20.31
CA THR A 79 21.48 10.79 20.67
C THR A 79 20.34 11.24 19.78
N LEU A 80 19.14 11.46 20.37
CA LEU A 80 17.99 11.96 19.60
C LEU A 80 18.20 13.41 19.17
N ASP A 81 17.72 13.74 17.98
CA ASP A 81 17.68 15.13 17.50
C ASP A 81 16.67 15.96 18.31
N SER A 82 15.55 15.35 18.71
CA SER A 82 14.48 15.95 19.51
C SER A 82 13.61 14.87 20.16
N LEU A 83 12.91 15.21 21.23
CA LEU A 83 11.80 14.42 21.76
C LEU A 83 10.50 14.60 20.96
N THR A 84 10.48 15.54 20.00
CA THR A 84 9.36 15.68 19.06
C THR A 84 9.57 14.71 17.91
N PRO A 85 8.60 13.83 17.60
CA PRO A 85 8.70 12.90 16.49
C PRO A 85 8.86 13.61 15.15
N ILE A 86 9.68 13.04 14.26
CA ILE A 86 9.82 13.53 12.87
C ILE A 86 8.63 13.09 12.02
N ASN A 87 8.04 11.94 12.33
CA ASN A 87 6.84 11.43 11.67
C ASN A 87 5.97 10.62 12.63
N SER A 88 4.71 10.45 12.23
CA SER A 88 3.72 9.71 13.01
C SER A 88 2.73 9.05 12.07
N GLY A 89 2.76 7.72 12.03
CA GLY A 89 1.82 6.87 11.28
C GLY A 89 0.65 6.40 12.16
N MET A 90 -0.18 5.52 11.63
CA MET A 90 -1.30 4.94 12.36
C MET A 90 -0.83 4.07 13.54
N VAL A 91 0.17 3.23 13.32
CA VAL A 91 0.66 2.23 14.30
C VAL A 91 1.85 2.73 15.08
N ALA A 92 2.71 3.54 14.47
CA ALA A 92 4.01 3.90 14.99
C ALA A 92 4.29 5.40 14.97
N ILE A 93 5.19 5.80 15.84
CA ILE A 93 5.75 7.15 15.94
C ILE A 93 7.24 7.04 15.70
N VAL A 94 7.82 7.97 14.93
CA VAL A 94 9.21 7.89 14.45
C VAL A 94 10.02 9.07 14.98
N PHE A 95 11.15 8.75 15.60
CA PHE A 95 12.13 9.71 16.08
C PHE A 95 13.42 9.57 15.26
N SER A 96 14.17 10.67 15.09
CA SER A 96 15.49 10.65 14.48
C SER A 96 16.58 10.94 15.51
N GLY A 97 17.77 10.45 15.22
CA GLY A 97 18.93 10.66 16.05
C GLY A 97 20.21 10.15 15.37
N VAL A 98 21.28 10.14 16.14
CA VAL A 98 22.62 9.70 15.72
C VAL A 98 23.10 8.61 16.67
N ASN A 99 23.59 7.49 16.13
CA ASN A 99 24.17 6.42 16.93
C ASN A 99 25.63 6.69 17.32
N SER A 100 26.26 5.77 18.10
CA SER A 100 27.65 5.88 18.52
C SER A 100 28.64 6.02 17.37
N ASP A 101 28.34 5.48 16.20
CA ASP A 101 29.19 5.52 15.00
C ASP A 101 28.97 6.79 14.16
N LYS A 102 28.25 7.75 14.72
CA LYS A 102 27.86 9.03 14.06
C LYS A 102 27.00 8.83 12.79
N LYS A 103 26.33 7.69 12.68
CA LYS A 103 25.36 7.45 11.60
C LYS A 103 23.98 7.91 12.03
N ARG A 104 23.26 8.55 11.10
CA ARG A 104 21.87 8.91 11.33
C ARG A 104 20.99 7.67 11.34
N VAL A 105 20.12 7.59 12.34
CA VAL A 105 19.18 6.50 12.54
C VAL A 105 17.79 7.02 12.84
N VAL A 106 16.80 6.17 12.64
CA VAL A 106 15.43 6.39 13.13
C VAL A 106 15.09 5.33 14.17
N VAL A 107 14.31 5.74 15.16
CA VAL A 107 13.66 4.88 16.14
C VAL A 107 12.17 4.90 15.85
N LYS A 108 11.63 3.84 15.26
CA LYS A 108 10.20 3.64 15.00
C LYS A 108 9.62 2.90 16.19
N MET A 109 8.71 3.52 16.93
CA MET A 109 8.09 2.94 18.14
C MET A 109 6.60 2.74 17.92
N LYS A 110 6.05 1.64 18.43
CA LYS A 110 4.60 1.46 18.46
C LYS A 110 3.97 2.51 19.36
N ARG A 111 2.80 2.98 18.96
CA ARG A 111 1.96 3.82 19.82
C ARG A 111 1.47 3.01 21.01
N ASN A 112 1.42 3.63 22.18
CA ASN A 112 0.86 3.01 23.36
C ASN A 112 -0.55 2.47 23.09
N ASN A 113 -0.78 1.22 23.49
CA ASN A 113 -2.10 0.57 23.42
C ASN A 113 -2.74 0.52 22.02
N ILE A 114 -1.92 0.61 20.95
CA ILE A 114 -2.40 0.75 19.57
C ILE A 114 -3.33 -0.40 19.13
N GLN A 115 -3.02 -1.64 19.53
CA GLN A 115 -3.86 -2.79 19.15
C GLN A 115 -5.29 -2.68 19.69
N ASN A 116 -5.45 -2.21 20.93
CA ASN A 116 -6.79 -2.02 21.51
C ASN A 116 -7.50 -0.83 20.86
N ARG A 117 -6.77 0.27 20.57
CA ARG A 117 -7.33 1.43 19.85
C ARG A 117 -7.84 1.05 18.46
N ILE A 118 -7.09 0.20 17.74
CA ILE A 118 -7.51 -0.35 16.45
C ILE A 118 -8.78 -1.21 16.63
N LYS A 119 -8.78 -2.15 17.59
CA LYS A 119 -9.95 -3.00 17.87
C LYS A 119 -11.18 -2.19 18.22
N ASP A 120 -11.05 -1.15 19.04
CA ASP A 120 -12.15 -0.28 19.41
C ASP A 120 -12.62 0.60 18.26
N GLY A 121 -11.69 1.07 17.41
CA GLY A 121 -12.01 1.75 16.17
C GLY A 121 -12.89 0.89 15.26
N TYR A 122 -12.54 -0.37 15.08
CA TYR A 122 -13.37 -1.33 14.30
C TYR A 122 -14.76 -1.55 14.89
N LYS A 123 -14.88 -1.65 16.22
CA LYS A 123 -16.21 -1.75 16.86
C LYS A 123 -17.08 -0.53 16.52
N GLN A 124 -16.49 0.67 16.52
CA GLN A 124 -17.21 1.89 16.15
C GLN A 124 -17.65 1.87 14.69
N PHE A 125 -16.78 1.44 13.76
CA PHE A 125 -17.16 1.29 12.35
C PHE A 125 -18.24 0.22 12.13
N ALA A 126 -18.14 -0.92 12.80
CA ALA A 126 -19.16 -1.95 12.73
C ALA A 126 -20.52 -1.44 13.24
N TRP A 127 -20.51 -0.63 14.30
CA TRP A 127 -21.71 0.03 14.80
C TRP A 127 -22.29 1.02 13.79
N ILE A 128 -21.46 1.90 13.20
CA ILE A 128 -21.87 2.86 12.15
C ILE A 128 -22.44 2.12 10.94
N TYR A 129 -21.76 1.07 10.47
CA TYR A 129 -22.22 0.25 9.36
C TYR A 129 -23.60 -0.35 9.65
N ASN A 130 -23.78 -0.96 10.83
CA ASN A 130 -25.06 -1.56 11.22
C ASN A 130 -26.19 -0.55 11.35
N LEU A 131 -25.88 0.70 11.73
CA LEU A 131 -26.86 1.77 11.81
C LEU A 131 -27.29 2.24 10.40
N LEU A 132 -26.35 2.33 9.47
CA LEU A 132 -26.54 2.93 8.16
C LEU A 132 -26.91 1.94 7.04
N LYS A 133 -26.66 0.63 7.22
CA LYS A 133 -26.87 -0.40 6.17
C LYS A 133 -28.30 -0.52 5.62
N TYR A 134 -29.27 0.05 6.31
CA TYR A 134 -30.67 0.10 5.86
C TYR A 134 -31.04 1.46 5.27
N SER A 135 -30.06 2.39 5.12
CA SER A 135 -30.31 3.70 4.50
C SER A 135 -30.56 3.52 3.01
N THR A 136 -31.53 4.26 2.47
CA THR A 136 -31.92 4.18 1.06
C THR A 136 -31.27 5.28 0.17
N PHE A 137 -30.35 6.08 0.71
CA PHE A 137 -29.67 7.14 -0.04
C PHE A 137 -28.53 6.58 -0.90
N GLY A 138 -28.54 6.82 -2.21
CA GLY A 138 -27.59 6.26 -3.19
C GLY A 138 -26.11 6.51 -2.85
N ILE A 139 -25.72 7.73 -2.44
CA ILE A 139 -24.35 8.06 -2.02
C ILE A 139 -23.93 7.25 -0.77
N MET A 140 -24.90 6.92 0.09
CA MET A 140 -24.61 6.14 1.29
C MET A 140 -24.19 4.71 0.98
N ASN A 141 -24.61 4.15 -0.16
CA ASN A 141 -24.22 2.80 -0.55
C ASN A 141 -22.72 2.71 -0.86
N GLU A 142 -22.13 3.68 -1.56
CA GLU A 142 -20.68 3.69 -1.84
C GLU A 142 -19.86 3.81 -0.54
N ILE A 143 -20.31 4.69 0.38
CA ILE A 143 -19.68 4.84 1.69
C ILE A 143 -19.79 3.56 2.50
N LEU A 144 -20.95 2.90 2.49
CA LEU A 144 -21.17 1.65 3.21
C LEU A 144 -20.35 0.49 2.66
N VAL A 145 -20.16 0.40 1.35
CA VAL A 145 -19.28 -0.57 0.72
C VAL A 145 -17.84 -0.39 1.22
N ASN A 146 -17.32 0.84 1.20
CA ASN A 146 -15.99 1.16 1.70
C ASN A 146 -15.83 0.84 3.20
N ILE A 147 -16.84 1.18 4.03
CA ILE A 147 -16.82 0.85 5.46
C ILE A 147 -16.83 -0.67 5.67
N LYS A 148 -17.60 -1.42 4.88
CA LYS A 148 -17.70 -2.88 4.99
C LYS A 148 -16.38 -3.54 4.63
N SER A 149 -15.78 -3.17 3.49
CA SER A 149 -14.48 -3.65 3.07
C SER A 149 -13.41 -3.38 4.12
N PHE A 150 -13.44 -2.18 4.67
CA PHE A 150 -12.55 -1.79 5.75
C PHE A 150 -12.73 -2.64 7.02
N ILE A 151 -13.98 -2.96 7.40
CA ILE A 151 -14.25 -3.86 8.53
C ILE A 151 -13.71 -5.26 8.23
N ASP A 152 -13.85 -5.75 7.01
CA ASP A 152 -13.40 -7.07 6.60
C ASP A 152 -11.87 -7.16 6.52
N SER A 153 -11.16 -6.05 6.31
CA SER A 153 -9.69 -5.99 6.32
C SER A 153 -9.05 -5.94 7.73
N ARG A 154 -9.84 -6.07 8.80
CA ARG A 154 -9.40 -5.91 10.20
C ARG A 154 -8.15 -6.69 10.55
N ASP A 155 -8.14 -7.98 10.26
CA ASP A 155 -7.05 -8.85 10.70
C ASP A 155 -5.75 -8.50 9.96
N TYR A 156 -5.85 -8.06 8.71
CA TYR A 156 -4.72 -7.56 7.94
C TYR A 156 -4.14 -6.27 8.53
N ILE A 157 -4.96 -5.31 8.93
CA ILE A 157 -4.48 -4.09 9.57
C ILE A 157 -3.84 -4.38 10.94
N LEU A 158 -4.37 -5.35 11.68
CA LEU A 158 -3.75 -5.78 12.93
C LEU A 158 -2.36 -6.42 12.74
N THR A 159 -2.07 -7.00 11.56
CA THR A 159 -0.72 -7.52 11.28
C THR A 159 0.35 -6.43 11.25
N GLN A 160 -0.01 -5.17 10.92
CA GLN A 160 0.91 -4.03 10.99
C GLN A 160 1.42 -3.74 12.41
N CYS A 161 0.72 -4.20 13.44
CA CYS A 161 1.16 -4.09 14.82
C CYS A 161 2.25 -5.12 15.18
N ASN A 162 2.57 -6.04 14.26
CA ASN A 162 3.63 -7.03 14.47
C ASN A 162 4.92 -6.57 13.78
N PHE A 163 5.82 -5.97 14.55
CA PHE A 163 7.10 -5.49 14.05
C PHE A 163 8.08 -6.59 13.63
N ASP A 164 7.90 -7.84 14.08
CA ASP A 164 8.69 -8.98 13.57
C ASP A 164 8.46 -9.15 12.07
N ASN A 165 7.19 -9.07 11.62
CA ASN A 165 6.87 -9.17 10.20
C ASN A 165 7.54 -8.06 9.39
N GLU A 166 7.56 -6.84 9.91
CA GLU A 166 8.20 -5.70 9.26
C GLU A 166 9.73 -5.89 9.19
N ILE A 167 10.37 -6.30 10.29
CA ILE A 167 11.82 -6.56 10.36
C ILE A 167 12.21 -7.65 9.36
N ILE A 168 11.48 -8.76 9.32
CA ILE A 168 11.71 -9.85 8.37
C ILE A 168 11.57 -9.37 6.94
N ALA A 169 10.52 -8.59 6.65
CA ALA A 169 10.28 -8.08 5.31
C ALA A 169 11.38 -7.12 4.86
N ILE A 170 11.83 -6.22 5.73
CA ILE A 170 12.96 -5.32 5.45
C ILE A 170 14.22 -6.13 5.14
N SER A 171 14.56 -7.12 5.99
CA SER A 171 15.78 -7.90 5.82
C SER A 171 15.79 -8.69 4.51
N ILE A 172 14.73 -9.44 4.22
CA ILE A 172 14.60 -10.22 2.97
C ILE A 172 14.65 -9.31 1.75
N THR A 173 13.90 -8.19 1.79
CA THR A 173 13.86 -7.27 0.64
C THR A 173 15.21 -6.58 0.44
N LYS A 174 15.90 -6.20 1.53
CA LYS A 174 17.23 -5.60 1.46
C LYS A 174 18.22 -6.54 0.79
N ASP A 175 18.31 -7.79 1.27
CA ASP A 175 19.21 -8.79 0.70
C ASP A 175 18.92 -9.00 -0.79
N THR A 176 17.64 -9.13 -1.15
CA THR A 176 17.24 -9.26 -2.56
C THR A 176 17.66 -8.04 -3.38
N ILE A 177 17.33 -6.82 -2.96
CA ILE A 177 17.57 -5.61 -3.76
C ILE A 177 19.08 -5.36 -3.95
N GLU A 178 19.89 -5.57 -2.92
CA GLU A 178 21.34 -5.34 -2.96
C GLU A 178 22.09 -6.24 -3.95
N GLU A 179 21.52 -7.38 -4.33
CA GLU A 179 22.03 -8.28 -5.37
C GLU A 179 21.93 -7.65 -6.77
N TYR A 180 20.88 -6.88 -7.04
CA TYR A 180 20.54 -6.42 -8.38
C TYR A 180 20.84 -4.94 -8.65
N THR A 181 20.80 -4.09 -7.61
CA THR A 181 20.99 -2.65 -7.81
C THR A 181 21.52 -1.93 -6.57
N LYS A 182 22.24 -0.82 -6.80
CA LYS A 182 22.69 0.12 -5.76
C LYS A 182 21.91 1.45 -5.77
N ASP A 183 20.92 1.56 -6.65
CA ASP A 183 20.11 2.78 -6.79
C ASP A 183 18.81 2.71 -6.01
N ILE A 184 18.52 1.55 -5.40
CA ILE A 184 17.40 1.35 -4.50
C ILE A 184 17.95 0.99 -3.13
N ILE A 185 17.57 1.76 -2.12
CA ILE A 185 18.08 1.62 -0.75
C ILE A 185 16.95 1.12 0.15
N ILE A 186 17.22 0.02 0.84
CA ILE A 186 16.37 -0.49 1.91
C ILE A 186 17.13 -0.25 3.22
N PRO A 187 16.52 0.38 4.25
CA PRO A 187 17.22 0.70 5.48
C PRO A 187 17.68 -0.57 6.19
N ALA A 188 18.91 -0.56 6.71
CA ALA A 188 19.40 -1.64 7.56
C ALA A 188 18.77 -1.56 8.95
N ILE A 189 18.46 -2.70 9.55
CA ILE A 189 17.95 -2.83 10.93
C ILE A 189 19.12 -2.98 11.89
N HIS A 190 19.09 -2.23 13.00
CA HIS A 190 20.16 -2.21 14.01
C HIS A 190 19.84 -2.98 15.29
N ASN A 191 18.60 -3.48 15.46
CA ASN A 191 18.16 -4.20 16.66
C ASN A 191 17.73 -5.65 16.39
N LEU A 192 18.41 -6.32 15.45
CA LEU A 192 18.10 -7.72 15.06
C LEU A 192 18.39 -8.76 16.17
N GLU A 193 19.31 -8.46 17.10
CA GLU A 193 19.81 -9.43 18.09
C GLU A 193 18.88 -9.60 19.31
N GLN A 194 17.70 -9.01 19.31
CA GLN A 194 16.80 -9.13 20.44
C GLN A 194 15.88 -10.35 20.27
N ASP A 195 16.05 -11.34 21.16
CA ASP A 195 15.17 -12.51 21.37
C ASP A 195 13.74 -12.15 21.81
N ARG A 196 13.18 -11.07 21.31
CA ARG A 196 11.84 -10.59 21.66
C ARG A 196 10.88 -10.85 20.53
N ILE A 197 9.94 -11.73 20.79
CA ILE A 197 8.76 -11.89 19.93
C ILE A 197 7.98 -10.57 19.92
N ASN A 198 7.75 -10.03 18.73
CA ASN A 198 7.00 -8.79 18.49
C ASN A 198 7.56 -7.55 19.23
N PRO A 199 8.72 -7.03 18.82
CA PRO A 199 9.35 -5.88 19.48
C PRO A 199 8.43 -4.63 19.42
N GLU A 200 8.57 -3.77 20.46
CA GLU A 200 7.81 -2.51 20.55
C GLU A 200 8.48 -1.37 19.77
N PHE A 201 9.67 -1.60 19.22
CA PHE A 201 10.42 -0.62 18.44
C PHE A 201 11.31 -1.27 17.38
N ILE A 202 11.64 -0.49 16.36
CA ILE A 202 12.63 -0.82 15.32
C ILE A 202 13.63 0.32 15.24
N ILE A 203 14.92 0.01 15.23
CA ILE A 203 15.98 0.96 14.93
C ILE A 203 16.51 0.64 13.54
N MET A 204 16.52 1.63 12.66
CA MET A 204 16.97 1.45 11.28
C MET A 204 17.70 2.68 10.75
N ASP A 205 18.38 2.53 9.63
CA ASP A 205 19.03 3.65 8.95
C ASP A 205 18.04 4.78 8.64
N PHE A 206 18.50 6.01 8.80
CA PHE A 206 17.78 7.18 8.33
C PHE A 206 18.01 7.35 6.82
N ILE A 207 16.94 7.43 6.05
CA ILE A 207 17.00 7.73 4.62
C ILE A 207 16.92 9.24 4.44
N ASP A 208 18.02 9.84 3.98
CA ASP A 208 18.13 11.28 3.77
C ASP A 208 17.68 11.64 2.34
N GLY A 209 16.41 11.93 2.18
CA GLY A 209 15.78 12.22 0.90
C GLY A 209 14.47 12.98 1.05
N THR A 210 13.88 13.32 -0.07
CA THR A 210 12.54 13.93 -0.15
C THR A 210 11.52 12.90 -0.61
N THR A 211 10.28 12.99 -0.14
CA THR A 211 9.21 12.10 -0.62
C THR A 211 8.90 12.34 -2.10
N CYS A 212 8.33 11.35 -2.77
CA CYS A 212 7.93 11.45 -4.18
C CYS A 212 7.01 12.62 -4.50
N TYR A 213 6.30 13.16 -3.52
CA TYR A 213 5.46 14.35 -3.70
C TYR A 213 6.26 15.61 -4.12
N ASN A 214 7.53 15.68 -3.74
CA ASN A 214 8.38 16.87 -3.88
C ASN A 214 9.51 16.70 -4.90
N VAL A 215 9.40 15.72 -5.79
CA VAL A 215 10.40 15.45 -6.84
C VAL A 215 10.29 16.50 -7.95
N ALA A 216 11.44 17.04 -8.38
CA ALA A 216 11.52 17.96 -9.51
C ALA A 216 11.04 17.28 -10.82
N GLU A 217 10.38 18.03 -11.69
CA GLU A 217 9.77 17.50 -12.92
C GLU A 217 10.76 16.70 -13.78
N CYS A 218 11.99 17.20 -13.93
CA CYS A 218 13.05 16.55 -14.73
C CYS A 218 13.49 15.18 -14.18
N GLN A 219 13.23 14.87 -12.91
CA GLN A 219 13.62 13.60 -12.28
C GLN A 219 12.47 12.61 -12.12
N LYS A 220 11.25 13.02 -12.40
CA LYS A 220 10.05 12.19 -12.16
C LYS A 220 10.10 10.87 -12.95
N ALA A 221 10.55 10.88 -14.19
CA ALA A 221 10.67 9.67 -15.01
C ALA A 221 11.66 8.68 -14.40
N ASN A 222 12.85 9.15 -13.96
CA ASN A 222 13.87 8.31 -13.34
C ASN A 222 13.38 7.69 -12.03
N VAL A 223 12.70 8.49 -11.21
CA VAL A 223 12.09 7.97 -9.95
C VAL A 223 11.02 6.92 -10.26
N CYS A 224 10.17 7.15 -11.26
CA CYS A 224 9.15 6.21 -11.70
C CYS A 224 9.77 4.89 -12.18
N GLU A 225 10.85 4.93 -12.95
CA GLU A 225 11.61 3.77 -13.38
C GLU A 225 12.14 2.96 -12.19
N LEU A 226 12.77 3.62 -11.21
CA LEU A 226 13.28 2.94 -10.01
C LEU A 226 12.20 2.30 -9.17
N ILE A 227 11.00 2.89 -9.08
CA ILE A 227 9.84 2.31 -8.39
C ILE A 227 9.40 1.02 -9.10
N PHE A 228 9.29 1.02 -10.42
CA PHE A 228 8.98 -0.20 -11.17
C PHE A 228 10.10 -1.23 -11.06
N LYS A 229 11.36 -0.81 -11.11
CA LYS A 229 12.51 -1.68 -10.93
C LYS A 229 12.47 -2.39 -9.57
N PHE A 230 12.20 -1.66 -8.48
CA PHE A 230 11.97 -2.24 -7.17
C PHE A 230 10.87 -3.29 -7.21
N THR A 231 9.72 -2.94 -7.79
CA THR A 231 8.56 -3.83 -7.84
C THR A 231 8.86 -5.09 -8.66
N PHE A 232 9.52 -4.97 -9.80
CA PHE A 232 9.82 -6.13 -10.65
C PHE A 232 10.88 -7.02 -10.04
N ILE A 233 11.97 -6.47 -9.48
CA ILE A 233 12.97 -7.26 -8.76
C ILE A 233 12.31 -8.04 -7.62
N THR A 234 11.51 -7.38 -6.79
CA THR A 234 10.83 -8.06 -5.68
C THR A 234 9.81 -9.08 -6.16
N SER A 235 9.12 -8.83 -7.27
CA SER A 235 8.14 -9.77 -7.84
C SER A 235 8.78 -11.04 -8.40
N TYR A 236 10.00 -10.96 -8.93
CA TYR A 236 10.69 -12.10 -9.52
C TYR A 236 11.59 -12.83 -8.54
N PHE A 237 12.25 -12.12 -7.63
CA PHE A 237 13.37 -12.66 -6.86
C PHE A 237 13.16 -12.64 -5.35
N SER A 238 12.17 -11.90 -4.81
CA SER A 238 11.92 -11.84 -3.37
C SER A 238 10.86 -12.83 -2.91
N ASP A 239 10.96 -13.25 -1.65
CA ASP A 239 9.92 -14.02 -0.97
C ASP A 239 8.86 -13.14 -0.30
N ILE A 240 9.03 -11.82 -0.39
CA ILE A 240 8.14 -10.81 0.20
C ILE A 240 7.80 -9.75 -0.83
N TYR A 241 6.51 -9.39 -0.92
CA TYR A 241 6.06 -8.25 -1.70
C TYR A 241 5.60 -7.12 -0.79
N HIS A 242 6.09 -5.92 -1.07
CA HIS A 242 5.61 -4.70 -0.46
C HIS A 242 4.28 -4.29 -1.12
N VAL A 243 3.22 -4.15 -0.34
CA VAL A 243 1.89 -3.85 -0.89
C VAL A 243 1.33 -2.48 -0.48
N ASP A 244 2.18 -1.59 0.04
CA ASP A 244 1.82 -0.22 0.45
C ASP A 244 2.81 0.82 -0.10
N LEU A 245 3.16 0.70 -1.40
CA LEU A 245 4.10 1.61 -2.09
C LEU A 245 3.44 2.96 -2.43
N HIS A 246 2.87 3.62 -1.43
CA HIS A 246 2.37 4.98 -1.64
C HIS A 246 3.53 6.00 -1.63
N PRO A 247 3.35 7.21 -2.21
CA PRO A 247 4.44 8.17 -2.39
C PRO A 247 5.13 8.61 -1.09
N GLY A 248 4.46 8.50 0.06
CA GLY A 248 5.03 8.79 1.39
C GLY A 248 6.04 7.75 1.88
N ASN A 249 6.03 6.52 1.33
CA ASN A 249 6.97 5.44 1.67
C ASN A 249 8.18 5.39 0.74
N ILE A 250 8.29 6.31 -0.22
CA ILE A 250 9.36 6.38 -1.20
C ILE A 250 10.11 7.70 -1.04
N PHE A 251 11.37 7.62 -0.68
CA PHE A 251 12.26 8.76 -0.52
C PHE A 251 13.20 8.86 -1.70
N CYS A 252 13.29 10.03 -2.30
CA CYS A 252 14.11 10.30 -3.47
C CYS A 252 15.37 11.07 -3.04
N MET A 253 16.53 10.51 -3.39
CA MET A 253 17.85 11.08 -3.16
C MET A 253 18.42 11.46 -4.52
N ILE A 254 18.52 12.76 -4.78
CA ILE A 254 18.93 13.32 -6.08
C ILE A 254 20.25 14.08 -5.88
N ASP A 255 21.26 13.68 -6.63
CA ASP A 255 22.56 14.34 -6.67
C ASP A 255 22.95 14.57 -8.15
N GLY A 256 22.68 15.77 -8.65
CA GLY A 256 22.79 16.10 -10.07
C GLY A 256 21.90 15.21 -10.94
N ASP A 257 22.50 14.47 -11.86
CA ASP A 257 21.78 13.53 -12.74
C ASP A 257 21.55 12.15 -12.09
N LYS A 258 22.18 11.88 -10.94
CA LYS A 258 22.02 10.61 -10.24
C LYS A 258 20.75 10.64 -9.39
N CYS A 259 19.94 9.61 -9.58
CA CYS A 259 18.73 9.41 -8.83
C CYS A 259 18.80 8.07 -8.10
N LYS A 260 18.47 8.07 -6.81
CA LYS A 260 18.27 6.87 -6.01
C LYS A 260 16.95 6.98 -5.29
N ILE A 261 16.35 5.84 -4.95
CA ILE A 261 15.19 5.81 -4.08
C ILE A 261 15.48 5.02 -2.80
N GLY A 262 14.87 5.43 -1.70
CA GLY A 262 14.79 4.66 -0.46
C GLY A 262 13.36 4.22 -0.25
N VAL A 263 13.14 2.93 0.00
CA VAL A 263 11.82 2.37 0.29
C VAL A 263 11.75 2.06 1.77
N ILE A 264 10.72 2.56 2.43
CA ILE A 264 10.49 2.41 3.87
C ILE A 264 9.10 1.83 4.15
N ASP A 265 8.86 1.53 5.43
CA ASP A 265 7.57 1.06 5.97
C ASP A 265 7.05 -0.24 5.36
N PHE A 266 7.70 -1.33 5.71
CA PHE A 266 7.34 -2.70 5.28
C PHE A 266 6.27 -3.35 6.18
N GLY A 267 5.53 -2.56 6.96
CA GLY A 267 4.46 -3.05 7.83
C GLY A 267 3.31 -3.71 7.06
N MET A 268 3.10 -3.32 5.81
CA MET A 268 2.17 -3.99 4.90
C MET A 268 2.93 -4.77 3.82
N ASN A 269 2.98 -6.07 4.01
CA ASN A 269 3.64 -6.99 3.08
C ASN A 269 2.86 -8.30 2.97
N ILE A 270 3.15 -9.07 1.94
CA ILE A 270 2.64 -10.43 1.75
C ILE A 270 3.78 -11.38 1.36
N LYS A 271 3.66 -12.65 1.75
CA LYS A 271 4.59 -13.68 1.31
C LYS A 271 4.34 -14.03 -0.16
N ALA A 272 5.41 -14.19 -0.92
CA ALA A 272 5.38 -14.65 -2.29
C ALA A 272 5.11 -16.17 -2.35
N THR A 273 3.86 -16.56 -2.08
CA THR A 273 3.44 -17.97 -2.30
C THR A 273 3.49 -18.30 -3.79
N ASP A 274 3.57 -19.60 -4.15
CA ASP A 274 3.59 -20.02 -5.54
C ASP A 274 2.39 -19.48 -6.32
N ALA A 275 1.22 -19.40 -5.69
CA ALA A 275 0.02 -18.85 -6.30
C ALA A 275 0.18 -17.35 -6.64
N ILE A 276 0.72 -16.56 -5.71
CA ILE A 276 0.95 -15.12 -5.91
C ILE A 276 2.06 -14.91 -6.93
N ARG A 277 3.15 -15.68 -6.85
CA ARG A 277 4.29 -15.60 -7.77
C ARG A 277 3.85 -15.91 -9.20
N ASN A 278 3.11 -16.99 -9.40
CA ASN A 278 2.56 -17.34 -10.70
C ASN A 278 1.60 -16.27 -11.24
N PHE A 279 0.74 -15.73 -10.39
CA PHE A 279 -0.17 -14.64 -10.76
C PHE A 279 0.60 -13.38 -11.14
N SER A 280 1.56 -12.97 -10.32
CA SER A 280 2.41 -11.81 -10.57
C SER A 280 3.14 -11.93 -11.92
N HIS A 281 3.82 -13.04 -12.16
CA HIS A 281 4.53 -13.30 -13.42
C HIS A 281 3.56 -13.31 -14.62
N GLY A 282 2.39 -13.94 -14.46
CA GLY A 282 1.35 -13.91 -15.49
C GLY A 282 0.89 -12.49 -15.83
N CYS A 283 0.62 -11.67 -14.80
CA CYS A 283 0.23 -10.28 -14.99
C CYS A 283 1.34 -9.44 -15.66
N LEU A 284 2.59 -9.57 -15.24
CA LEU A 284 3.71 -8.82 -15.79
C LEU A 284 3.98 -9.22 -17.25
N ASN A 285 4.01 -10.52 -17.55
CA ASN A 285 4.15 -11.00 -18.93
C ASN A 285 2.96 -10.59 -19.81
N GLY A 286 1.74 -10.65 -19.26
CA GLY A 286 0.55 -10.17 -19.93
C GLY A 286 0.60 -8.68 -20.27
N LEU A 287 1.13 -7.85 -19.37
CA LEU A 287 1.32 -6.41 -19.62
C LEU A 287 2.33 -6.16 -20.76
N ILE A 288 3.43 -6.94 -20.85
CA ILE A 288 4.38 -6.85 -21.94
C ILE A 288 3.70 -7.20 -23.28
N GLU A 289 3.00 -8.33 -23.34
CA GLU A 289 2.33 -8.77 -24.56
C GLU A 289 1.25 -7.76 -25.00
N LEU A 290 0.47 -7.19 -24.05
CA LEU A 290 -0.49 -6.13 -24.33
C LEU A 290 0.19 -4.88 -24.87
N SER A 291 1.32 -4.47 -24.32
CA SER A 291 2.08 -3.31 -24.78
C SER A 291 2.68 -3.49 -26.17
N ASN A 292 2.93 -4.75 -26.57
CA ASN A 292 3.40 -5.13 -27.91
C ASN A 292 2.24 -5.30 -28.92
N GLY A 293 0.98 -5.14 -28.52
CA GLY A 293 -0.19 -5.35 -29.36
C GLY A 293 -0.56 -6.85 -29.58
N ASN A 294 0.08 -7.75 -28.86
CA ASN A 294 -0.08 -9.21 -28.99
C ASN A 294 -1.22 -9.76 -28.12
N THR A 295 -2.44 -9.30 -28.34
CA THR A 295 -3.59 -9.72 -27.51
C THR A 295 -3.97 -11.20 -27.66
N LYS A 296 -3.57 -11.86 -28.77
CA LYS A 296 -3.97 -13.24 -29.08
C LYS A 296 -3.17 -14.32 -28.35
N ASN A 297 -1.99 -13.97 -27.82
CA ASN A 297 -1.06 -14.94 -27.23
C ASN A 297 -1.07 -14.94 -25.70
N ILE A 298 -1.95 -14.17 -25.08
CA ILE A 298 -1.99 -14.03 -23.63
C ILE A 298 -2.85 -15.14 -23.05
N ASP A 299 -2.24 -16.05 -22.30
CA ASP A 299 -2.93 -17.07 -21.52
C ASP A 299 -2.68 -16.86 -20.03
N LEU A 300 -3.60 -16.17 -19.37
CA LEU A 300 -3.55 -15.88 -17.94
C LEU A 300 -4.23 -16.97 -17.10
N VAL A 301 -5.04 -17.84 -17.68
CA VAL A 301 -5.80 -18.83 -16.93
C VAL A 301 -4.87 -19.69 -16.08
N LYS A 302 -3.79 -20.22 -16.67
CA LYS A 302 -2.83 -21.09 -15.98
C LYS A 302 -2.15 -20.40 -14.79
N HIS A 303 -1.97 -19.09 -14.87
CA HIS A 303 -1.38 -18.27 -13.81
C HIS A 303 -2.40 -17.89 -12.72
N CYS A 304 -3.68 -17.90 -13.06
CA CYS A 304 -4.72 -17.37 -12.19
C CYS A 304 -5.59 -18.45 -11.50
N ILE A 305 -5.45 -19.73 -11.86
CA ILE A 305 -6.29 -20.81 -11.31
C ILE A 305 -6.20 -20.97 -9.79
N ASN A 306 -5.02 -20.74 -9.24
CA ASN A 306 -4.76 -20.86 -7.79
C ASN A 306 -5.03 -19.54 -7.03
N THR A 307 -5.53 -18.52 -7.70
CA THR A 307 -5.86 -17.23 -7.08
C THR A 307 -7.27 -17.22 -6.48
N THR A 308 -8.05 -18.23 -6.75
CA THR A 308 -9.43 -18.38 -6.27
C THR A 308 -9.55 -19.43 -5.17
N VAL A 309 -10.60 -19.29 -4.36
CA VAL A 309 -10.97 -20.26 -3.31
C VAL A 309 -12.42 -20.69 -3.57
N PRO A 310 -12.68 -21.98 -3.87
CA PRO A 310 -11.69 -23.01 -4.21
C PRO A 310 -10.95 -22.74 -5.54
N PRO A 311 -9.78 -23.37 -5.77
CA PRO A 311 -9.07 -23.26 -7.04
C PRO A 311 -9.94 -23.70 -8.22
N ILE A 312 -9.74 -23.06 -9.37
CA ILE A 312 -10.47 -23.41 -10.61
C ILE A 312 -9.89 -24.70 -11.19
N ASP A 313 -10.73 -25.70 -11.35
CA ASP A 313 -10.38 -26.95 -12.01
C ASP A 313 -10.49 -26.78 -13.54
N ILE A 314 -9.35 -26.62 -14.20
CA ILE A 314 -9.27 -26.32 -15.63
C ILE A 314 -9.82 -27.49 -16.46
N ASP A 315 -9.61 -28.74 -16.01
CA ASP A 315 -10.00 -29.95 -16.75
C ASP A 315 -11.52 -30.07 -16.86
N LYS A 316 -12.26 -29.36 -16.03
CA LYS A 316 -13.74 -29.31 -16.06
C LYS A 316 -14.29 -28.18 -16.93
N LEU A 317 -13.45 -27.32 -17.49
CA LEU A 317 -13.90 -26.22 -18.34
C LEU A 317 -14.04 -26.67 -19.79
N SER A 318 -15.11 -26.25 -20.44
CA SER A 318 -15.18 -26.35 -21.92
C SER A 318 -14.20 -25.36 -22.56
N SER A 319 -13.81 -25.58 -23.81
CA SER A 319 -12.94 -24.66 -24.55
C SER A 319 -13.50 -23.21 -24.58
N GLU A 320 -14.82 -23.07 -24.69
CA GLU A 320 -15.49 -21.77 -24.65
C GLU A 320 -15.37 -21.11 -23.26
N GLN A 321 -15.60 -21.89 -22.19
CA GLN A 321 -15.43 -21.39 -20.81
C GLN A 321 -13.99 -20.96 -20.54
N TYR A 322 -13.00 -21.74 -20.99
CA TYR A 322 -11.59 -21.40 -20.87
C TYR A 322 -11.26 -20.08 -21.57
N THR A 323 -11.70 -19.91 -22.82
CA THR A 323 -11.49 -18.67 -23.58
C THR A 323 -12.14 -17.46 -22.91
N ASN A 324 -13.38 -17.62 -22.44
CA ASN A 324 -14.09 -16.54 -21.74
C ASN A 324 -13.46 -16.21 -20.38
N LEU A 325 -12.95 -17.21 -19.67
CA LEU A 325 -12.23 -17.01 -18.41
C LEU A 325 -10.92 -16.25 -18.64
N ASN A 326 -10.16 -16.64 -19.68
CA ASN A 326 -8.95 -15.91 -20.05
C ASN A 326 -9.23 -14.43 -20.36
N ALA A 327 -10.31 -14.16 -21.11
CA ALA A 327 -10.73 -12.79 -21.39
C ALA A 327 -11.03 -11.99 -20.10
N LYS A 328 -11.63 -12.62 -19.08
CA LYS A 328 -11.90 -11.97 -17.79
C LYS A 328 -10.62 -11.68 -16.99
N PHE A 329 -9.64 -12.56 -17.01
CA PHE A 329 -8.35 -12.29 -16.38
C PHE A 329 -7.57 -11.21 -17.12
N ILE A 330 -7.62 -11.17 -18.45
CA ILE A 330 -7.04 -10.07 -19.24
C ILE A 330 -7.71 -8.73 -18.86
N GLU A 331 -9.04 -8.70 -18.77
CA GLU A 331 -9.80 -7.51 -18.35
C GLU A 331 -9.37 -7.04 -16.96
N LEU A 332 -9.17 -7.96 -15.99
CA LEU A 332 -8.68 -7.66 -14.66
C LEU A 332 -7.27 -7.04 -14.71
N VAL A 333 -6.34 -7.64 -15.45
CA VAL A 333 -4.96 -7.13 -15.60
C VAL A 333 -4.97 -5.76 -16.28
N MET A 334 -5.81 -5.54 -17.29
CA MET A 334 -5.97 -4.22 -17.91
C MET A 334 -6.53 -3.18 -16.94
N THR A 335 -7.48 -3.57 -16.08
CA THR A 335 -8.04 -2.70 -15.05
C THR A 335 -6.97 -2.30 -14.04
N VAL A 336 -6.12 -3.24 -13.63
CA VAL A 336 -4.92 -2.95 -12.84
C VAL A 336 -3.99 -2.02 -13.63
N GLY A 337 -3.69 -2.31 -14.90
CA GLY A 337 -2.86 -1.50 -15.78
C GLY A 337 -3.38 -0.07 -15.97
N ASP A 338 -4.67 0.13 -15.97
CA ASP A 338 -5.34 1.43 -16.06
C ASP A 338 -5.42 2.18 -14.70
N GLY A 339 -5.03 1.53 -13.58
CA GLY A 339 -5.16 2.06 -12.21
C GLY A 339 -6.61 2.31 -11.81
N LYS A 340 -7.49 1.49 -12.29
CA LYS A 340 -8.92 1.51 -11.99
C LYS A 340 -9.34 0.36 -11.08
N LEU A 341 -8.35 -0.33 -10.48
CA LEU A 341 -8.62 -1.42 -9.58
C LEU A 341 -9.15 -0.86 -8.27
N ASP A 342 -10.45 -0.85 -8.15
CA ASP A 342 -11.19 -0.61 -6.92
C ASP A 342 -11.98 -1.86 -6.52
N GLU A 343 -12.67 -1.79 -5.42
CA GLU A 343 -13.51 -2.88 -4.92
C GLU A 343 -14.62 -3.26 -5.90
N SER A 344 -15.19 -2.28 -6.63
CA SER A 344 -16.21 -2.51 -7.64
C SER A 344 -15.65 -3.31 -8.82
N ALA A 345 -14.44 -2.99 -9.27
CA ALA A 345 -13.74 -3.73 -10.32
C ALA A 345 -13.40 -5.17 -9.89
N LEU A 346 -12.97 -5.37 -8.64
CA LEU A 346 -12.74 -6.70 -8.09
C LEU A 346 -14.02 -7.52 -8.01
N HIS A 347 -15.13 -6.94 -7.53
CA HIS A 347 -16.43 -7.61 -7.51
C HIS A 347 -16.90 -7.97 -8.91
N SER A 348 -16.78 -7.06 -9.88
CA SER A 348 -17.12 -7.32 -11.28
C SER A 348 -16.29 -8.45 -11.87
N ALA A 349 -14.99 -8.51 -11.56
CA ALA A 349 -14.12 -9.60 -12.00
C ALA A 349 -14.54 -10.95 -11.39
N ILE A 350 -14.83 -10.98 -10.07
CA ILE A 350 -15.31 -12.18 -9.37
C ILE A 350 -16.63 -12.67 -9.98
N ASP A 351 -17.59 -11.77 -10.21
CA ASP A 351 -18.87 -12.12 -10.79
C ASP A 351 -18.70 -12.60 -12.24
N GLY A 352 -17.78 -12.01 -13.00
CA GLY A 352 -17.39 -12.48 -14.32
C GLY A 352 -16.85 -13.93 -14.29
N ILE A 353 -15.94 -14.21 -13.35
CA ILE A 353 -15.39 -15.57 -13.14
C ILE A 353 -16.48 -16.55 -12.75
N ARG A 354 -17.37 -16.19 -11.81
CA ARG A 354 -18.52 -17.01 -11.38
C ARG A 354 -19.46 -17.34 -12.54
N ASN A 355 -19.76 -16.36 -13.37
CA ASN A 355 -20.66 -16.53 -14.52
C ASN A 355 -20.06 -17.47 -15.58
N VAL A 356 -18.76 -17.36 -15.83
CA VAL A 356 -18.05 -18.22 -16.80
C VAL A 356 -17.91 -19.64 -16.26
N THR A 357 -17.43 -19.79 -15.04
CA THR A 357 -17.16 -21.12 -14.45
C THR A 357 -18.42 -21.80 -13.95
N LYS A 358 -19.52 -21.06 -13.78
CA LYS A 358 -20.78 -21.51 -13.13
C LYS A 358 -20.62 -21.93 -11.66
N PHE A 359 -19.48 -21.66 -11.05
CA PHE A 359 -19.24 -21.90 -9.62
C PHE A 359 -19.59 -20.66 -8.79
N LYS A 360 -20.77 -20.68 -8.17
CA LYS A 360 -21.30 -19.53 -7.40
C LYS A 360 -20.50 -19.18 -6.12
N THR A 361 -19.71 -20.11 -5.62
CA THR A 361 -18.96 -19.97 -4.34
C THR A 361 -17.53 -19.51 -4.53
N ILE A 362 -17.04 -19.35 -5.76
CA ILE A 362 -15.68 -18.88 -6.02
C ILE A 362 -15.51 -17.44 -5.48
N VAL A 363 -14.41 -17.23 -4.76
CA VAL A 363 -13.90 -15.91 -4.33
C VAL A 363 -12.42 -15.82 -4.66
N LEU A 364 -11.88 -14.61 -4.79
CA LEU A 364 -10.42 -14.42 -4.82
C LEU A 364 -9.83 -14.70 -3.44
N SER A 365 -8.62 -15.24 -3.41
CA SER A 365 -7.91 -15.39 -2.14
C SER A 365 -7.55 -14.02 -1.55
N ASP A 366 -7.51 -13.93 -0.23
CA ASP A 366 -7.18 -12.67 0.47
C ASP A 366 -5.81 -12.14 0.05
N ASP A 367 -4.84 -13.01 -0.19
CA ASP A 367 -3.50 -12.60 -0.60
C ASP A 367 -3.46 -11.99 -1.99
N ILE A 368 -4.27 -12.50 -2.91
CA ILE A 368 -4.42 -11.91 -4.25
C ILE A 368 -5.11 -10.54 -4.18
N ILE A 369 -6.10 -10.39 -3.32
CA ILE A 369 -6.74 -9.09 -3.10
C ILE A 369 -5.72 -8.08 -2.57
N LYS A 370 -4.90 -8.46 -1.59
CA LYS A 370 -3.83 -7.61 -1.04
C LYS A 370 -2.78 -7.26 -2.09
N TYR A 371 -2.36 -8.25 -2.89
CA TYR A 371 -1.42 -8.02 -3.99
C TYR A 371 -1.98 -7.03 -5.02
N ALA A 372 -3.24 -7.21 -5.43
CA ALA A 372 -3.91 -6.31 -6.34
C ALA A 372 -4.04 -4.88 -5.78
N MET A 373 -4.33 -4.73 -4.48
CA MET A 373 -4.31 -3.43 -3.79
C MET A 373 -2.91 -2.81 -3.84
N GLY A 374 -1.84 -3.59 -3.63
CA GLY A 374 -0.45 -3.13 -3.75
C GLY A 374 -0.13 -2.61 -5.15
N LEU A 375 -0.57 -3.30 -6.20
CA LEU A 375 -0.43 -2.83 -7.58
C LEU A 375 -1.19 -1.51 -7.83
N SER A 376 -2.37 -1.33 -7.24
CA SER A 376 -3.12 -0.08 -7.33
C SER A 376 -2.36 1.08 -6.66
N MET A 377 -1.75 0.86 -5.49
CA MET A 377 -0.91 1.85 -4.81
C MET A 377 0.33 2.22 -5.63
N LEU A 378 1.02 1.21 -6.18
CA LEU A 378 2.14 1.41 -7.11
C LEU A 378 1.76 2.31 -8.29
N GLN A 379 0.62 2.02 -8.92
CA GLN A 379 0.15 2.81 -10.05
C GLN A 379 -0.21 4.26 -9.67
N SER A 380 -0.83 4.44 -8.50
CA SER A 380 -1.12 5.77 -7.98
C SER A 380 0.18 6.59 -7.82
N SER A 381 1.24 5.97 -7.28
CA SER A 381 2.57 6.59 -7.15
C SER A 381 3.21 6.89 -8.51
N ALA A 382 3.13 5.95 -9.44
CA ALA A 382 3.67 6.13 -10.79
C ALA A 382 2.96 7.26 -11.56
N ARG A 383 1.64 7.36 -11.46
CA ARG A 383 0.85 8.43 -12.12
C ARG A 383 1.09 9.82 -11.54
N LEU A 384 1.43 9.90 -10.25
CA LEU A 384 1.86 11.16 -9.65
C LEU A 384 3.14 11.69 -10.31
N LEU A 385 4.01 10.78 -10.74
CA LEU A 385 5.30 11.10 -11.34
C LEU A 385 5.20 11.27 -12.87
N VAL A 386 4.46 10.39 -13.55
CA VAL A 386 4.35 10.36 -15.00
C VAL A 386 2.89 10.30 -15.41
N CYS A 387 2.32 11.43 -15.84
CA CYS A 387 0.92 11.53 -16.27
C CYS A 387 0.69 10.99 -17.69
N ASP A 388 1.71 11.05 -18.57
CA ASP A 388 1.58 10.56 -19.94
C ASP A 388 1.58 9.02 -19.99
N LYS A 389 0.46 8.45 -20.47
CA LYS A 389 0.26 7.00 -20.50
C LYS A 389 1.26 6.27 -21.38
N LYS A 390 1.69 6.89 -22.50
CA LYS A 390 2.63 6.28 -23.43
C LYS A 390 4.03 6.24 -22.83
N GLN A 391 4.46 7.34 -22.20
CA GLN A 391 5.73 7.40 -21.47
C GLN A 391 5.75 6.38 -20.34
N LEU A 392 4.68 6.30 -19.54
CA LEU A 392 4.56 5.32 -18.46
C LEU A 392 4.65 3.87 -18.98
N SER A 393 3.94 3.56 -20.07
CA SER A 393 4.00 2.24 -20.70
C SER A 393 5.40 1.88 -21.20
N ASN A 394 6.15 2.85 -21.76
CA ASN A 394 7.53 2.62 -22.19
C ASN A 394 8.43 2.34 -20.98
N ILE A 395 8.34 3.14 -19.91
CA ILE A 395 9.11 2.92 -18.67
C ILE A 395 8.85 1.50 -18.13
N ILE A 396 7.59 1.10 -18.01
CA ILE A 396 7.22 -0.24 -17.52
C ILE A 396 7.87 -1.32 -18.38
N LYS A 397 7.76 -1.22 -19.71
CA LYS A 397 8.29 -2.20 -20.65
C LYS A 397 9.81 -2.31 -20.61
N GLU A 398 10.50 -1.17 -20.65
CA GLU A 398 11.96 -1.11 -20.64
C GLU A 398 12.51 -1.66 -19.33
N THR A 399 11.98 -1.20 -18.19
CA THR A 399 12.40 -1.65 -16.86
C THR A 399 12.13 -3.14 -16.65
N LEU A 400 10.97 -3.64 -17.09
CA LEU A 400 10.64 -5.07 -16.95
C LEU A 400 11.57 -5.92 -17.84
N THR A 401 11.88 -5.47 -19.06
CA THR A 401 12.82 -6.15 -19.96
C THR A 401 14.23 -6.19 -19.34
N GLU A 402 14.66 -5.11 -18.71
CA GLU A 402 15.94 -5.06 -18.00
C GLU A 402 15.98 -6.10 -16.88
N VAL A 403 14.98 -6.10 -15.99
CA VAL A 403 14.92 -7.02 -14.84
C VAL A 403 14.83 -8.49 -15.27
N MET A 404 14.17 -8.80 -16.36
CA MET A 404 14.11 -10.17 -16.89
C MET A 404 15.46 -10.67 -17.43
N ASN A 405 16.43 -9.81 -17.66
CA ASN A 405 17.77 -10.17 -18.11
C ASN A 405 18.78 -10.31 -16.95
N TYR A 406 18.36 -10.15 -15.70
CA TYR A 406 19.16 -10.45 -14.52
C TYR A 406 19.22 -11.95 -14.25
#